data_f5ef041ee521a9ad1633fd56082e9370
#
_entry.id   f5ef041ee521a9ad1633fd56082e9370
#
_cell.length_a   1.000
_cell.length_b   1.000
_cell.length_c   1.000
_cell.angle_alpha   90.00
_cell.angle_beta   90.00
_cell.angle_gamma   90.00
#
_symmetry.space_group_name_H-M   'P 1'
#
loop_
_entity.id
_entity.type
_entity.pdbx_description
1 polymer ?
#
loop_
_entity_poly.entity_id
_entity_poly.type
_entity_poly.pdbx_seq_one_letter_code
_entity_poly.pdbx_strand_id
1 'polypeptide(L)'
;MQDAAPTERAFLTLSGISKRYAGVRALQDVDFACERGKIHAVLGENGAGKSTLIKIIAGVVQPDAGSMRLAGKDVRFTTPAAANAAGIVCIFQELSLMPDLSVADNISIAAPPRRFGLIAARAQRRRAEELLAEIGCEDVNPLMRVRDLPLSRRQVVEIAKALGKRPQLLILDEATSALTSADVEKVYAMLARLKSDGVAILYISHRMHEVEALADRASVFRNGRHIETFDKGVRSTADIVQLMIGRDIAAQYPAKPQREPSKPVLTLENLSWEKRLDRISLRVSAGEIVGLGGLDGQGQKSLLLALFGVLRGVTGRVMVGDREVHPGSPAAAKSVGIALVPEDRKTEGLMLPMSIADNLAIASLDAISTGPFIDRAKESAAVQRGIARLQIKIGAPDDAVLTLSGGNQQKVVLAKWLMTEPRIILLNDPTRGIDVGTKQELYRLMRELADQGAAILFYSTDYDELIGCCDRVAIMYDGRIVRELEGAELNETNIIASSLNIDSAAEAARA
;
A
#
# COMPACT_ATOMS: atom_id res chain seq x y z
N MET A 1 -11.21 12.52 -34.90
CA MET A 1 -11.10 11.28 -35.69
C MET A 1 -11.91 10.23 -34.99
N GLN A 2 -12.83 9.62 -35.66
CA GLN A 2 -13.95 8.82 -35.18
C GLN A 2 -13.49 7.62 -34.38
N ASP A 3 -14.07 7.47 -33.18
CA ASP A 3 -13.98 6.26 -32.37
C ASP A 3 -14.54 5.07 -33.13
N ALA A 4 -13.71 4.07 -33.34
CA ALA A 4 -14.14 2.79 -33.88
C ALA A 4 -15.09 2.12 -32.89
N ALA A 5 -16.26 1.71 -33.37
CA ALA A 5 -17.25 0.93 -32.64
C ALA A 5 -16.64 -0.28 -31.89
N PRO A 6 -17.23 -0.75 -30.76
CA PRO A 6 -16.74 -1.88 -29.99
C PRO A 6 -16.64 -3.10 -30.90
N THR A 7 -15.43 -3.54 -31.14
CA THR A 7 -15.06 -4.56 -32.09
C THR A 7 -15.65 -5.93 -31.71
N GLU A 8 -15.97 -6.75 -32.70
CA GLU A 8 -16.44 -8.16 -32.62
C GLU A 8 -15.53 -9.09 -31.79
N ARG A 9 -14.39 -8.60 -31.30
CA ARG A 9 -13.39 -9.32 -30.47
C ARG A 9 -13.54 -9.13 -28.96
N ALA A 10 -14.40 -8.20 -28.51
CA ALA A 10 -14.55 -7.93 -27.08
C ALA A 10 -15.22 -9.12 -26.34
N PHE A 11 -14.55 -9.62 -25.31
CA PHE A 11 -15.11 -10.68 -24.45
C PHE A 11 -16.08 -10.11 -23.41
N LEU A 12 -15.71 -9.01 -22.77
CA LEU A 12 -16.55 -8.25 -21.86
C LEU A 12 -16.71 -6.83 -22.41
N THR A 13 -17.95 -6.34 -22.42
CA THR A 13 -18.26 -4.95 -22.78
C THR A 13 -19.18 -4.36 -21.70
N LEU A 14 -18.85 -3.18 -21.24
CA LEU A 14 -19.66 -2.35 -20.36
C LEU A 14 -20.06 -1.09 -21.13
N SER A 15 -21.30 -0.68 -21.07
CA SER A 15 -21.82 0.50 -21.77
C SER A 15 -22.62 1.37 -20.80
N GLY A 16 -22.22 2.62 -20.63
CA GLY A 16 -22.88 3.64 -19.83
C GLY A 16 -22.98 3.30 -18.34
N ILE A 17 -22.05 2.52 -17.79
CA ILE A 17 -22.10 2.07 -16.39
C ILE A 17 -21.99 3.24 -15.44
N SER A 18 -23.00 3.40 -14.58
CA SER A 18 -23.02 4.43 -13.54
C SER A 18 -23.33 3.82 -12.18
N LYS A 19 -22.68 4.36 -11.12
CA LYS A 19 -22.90 3.93 -9.73
C LYS A 19 -22.72 5.07 -8.76
N ARG A 20 -23.64 5.17 -7.79
CA ARG A 20 -23.63 6.17 -6.74
C ARG A 20 -23.72 5.51 -5.36
N TYR A 21 -23.00 6.06 -4.39
CA TYR A 21 -23.06 5.67 -2.98
C TYR A 21 -23.26 6.93 -2.13
N ALA A 22 -24.35 6.99 -1.35
CA ALA A 22 -24.61 8.06 -0.39
C ALA A 22 -24.15 9.47 -0.83
N GLY A 23 -24.48 9.85 -2.09
CA GLY A 23 -24.11 11.16 -2.64
C GLY A 23 -22.82 11.20 -3.47
N VAL A 24 -21.91 10.23 -3.34
CA VAL A 24 -20.67 10.13 -4.12
C VAL A 24 -20.94 9.36 -5.42
N ARG A 25 -20.59 9.97 -6.57
CA ARG A 25 -20.65 9.30 -7.89
C ARG A 25 -19.38 8.50 -8.07
N ALA A 26 -19.43 7.19 -7.80
CA ALA A 26 -18.29 6.30 -7.92
C ALA A 26 -17.96 5.91 -9.36
N LEU A 27 -18.98 5.81 -10.23
CA LEU A 27 -18.84 5.65 -11.68
C LEU A 27 -19.85 6.55 -12.39
N GLN A 28 -19.43 7.13 -13.53
CA GLN A 28 -20.23 8.08 -14.29
C GLN A 28 -20.09 7.76 -15.77
N ASP A 29 -21.12 7.15 -16.37
CA ASP A 29 -21.24 6.87 -17.80
C ASP A 29 -19.99 6.20 -18.39
N VAL A 30 -19.61 5.06 -17.79
CA VAL A 30 -18.37 4.37 -18.11
C VAL A 30 -18.60 3.35 -19.22
N ASP A 31 -17.87 3.52 -20.33
CA ASP A 31 -17.70 2.52 -21.35
C ASP A 31 -16.35 1.82 -21.17
N PHE A 32 -16.35 0.48 -21.23
CA PHE A 32 -15.14 -0.31 -21.06
C PHE A 32 -15.25 -1.63 -21.80
N ALA A 33 -14.15 -2.10 -22.40
CA ALA A 33 -14.12 -3.41 -23.03
C ALA A 33 -12.78 -4.11 -22.81
N CYS A 34 -12.80 -5.44 -22.67
CA CYS A 34 -11.61 -6.26 -22.67
C CYS A 34 -11.74 -7.46 -23.60
N GLU A 35 -10.61 -7.97 -24.07
CA GLU A 35 -10.52 -9.01 -25.10
C GLU A 35 -10.01 -10.33 -24.49
N ARG A 36 -10.34 -11.48 -25.15
CA ARG A 36 -9.76 -12.78 -24.79
C ARG A 36 -8.27 -12.83 -25.12
N GLY A 37 -7.51 -13.56 -24.32
CA GLY A 37 -6.08 -13.77 -24.53
C GLY A 37 -5.27 -12.48 -24.45
N LYS A 38 -5.76 -11.48 -23.71
CA LYS A 38 -5.03 -10.25 -23.43
C LYS A 38 -5.06 -9.89 -21.96
N ILE A 39 -3.99 -9.26 -21.51
CA ILE A 39 -3.90 -8.64 -20.20
C ILE A 39 -4.23 -7.16 -20.36
N HIS A 40 -5.37 -6.75 -19.81
CA HIS A 40 -5.83 -5.37 -19.83
C HIS A 40 -5.62 -4.73 -18.46
N ALA A 41 -4.71 -3.78 -18.36
CA ALA A 41 -4.48 -3.04 -17.13
C ALA A 41 -5.58 -1.99 -16.90
N VAL A 42 -6.07 -1.89 -15.68
CA VAL A 42 -7.02 -0.86 -15.23
C VAL A 42 -6.32 0.05 -14.25
N LEU A 43 -6.03 1.27 -14.69
CA LEU A 43 -5.19 2.25 -14.01
C LEU A 43 -6.02 3.42 -13.46
N GLY A 44 -5.52 4.09 -12.44
CA GLY A 44 -6.15 5.27 -11.84
C GLY A 44 -5.84 5.37 -10.36
N GLU A 45 -6.04 6.55 -9.79
CA GLU A 45 -5.87 6.78 -8.35
C GLU A 45 -6.90 6.01 -7.50
N ASN A 46 -6.67 5.95 -6.18
CA ASN A 46 -7.67 5.46 -5.24
C ASN A 46 -8.91 6.38 -5.29
N GLY A 47 -10.09 5.78 -5.36
CA GLY A 47 -11.32 6.54 -5.58
C GLY A 47 -11.64 6.84 -7.05
N ALA A 48 -10.79 6.44 -8.02
CA ALA A 48 -11.06 6.60 -9.45
C ALA A 48 -12.24 5.74 -9.97
N GLY A 49 -12.76 4.82 -9.16
CA GLY A 49 -13.89 3.95 -9.51
C GLY A 49 -13.50 2.52 -9.88
N LYS A 50 -12.21 2.17 -9.94
CA LYS A 50 -11.72 0.84 -10.35
C LYS A 50 -12.35 -0.31 -9.55
N SER A 51 -12.28 -0.27 -8.22
CA SER A 51 -12.84 -1.33 -7.37
C SER A 51 -14.37 -1.40 -7.46
N THR A 52 -15.05 -0.28 -7.75
CA THR A 52 -16.50 -0.29 -8.00
C THR A 52 -16.81 -0.98 -9.33
N LEU A 53 -16.03 -0.70 -10.38
CA LEU A 53 -16.14 -1.37 -11.69
C LEU A 53 -15.99 -2.88 -11.53
N ILE A 54 -14.95 -3.33 -10.85
CA ILE A 54 -14.69 -4.75 -10.57
C ILE A 54 -15.84 -5.38 -9.79
N LYS A 55 -16.32 -4.73 -8.72
CA LYS A 55 -17.45 -5.22 -7.92
C LYS A 55 -18.72 -5.36 -8.74
N ILE A 56 -18.94 -4.51 -9.74
CA ILE A 56 -20.06 -4.64 -10.68
C ILE A 56 -19.85 -5.86 -11.59
N ILE A 57 -18.68 -6.00 -12.21
CA ILE A 57 -18.36 -7.15 -13.08
C ILE A 57 -18.47 -8.48 -12.30
N ALA A 58 -17.99 -8.51 -11.05
CA ALA A 58 -18.04 -9.65 -10.17
C ALA A 58 -19.42 -9.93 -9.53
N GLY A 59 -20.45 -9.11 -9.82
CA GLY A 59 -21.79 -9.28 -9.27
C GLY A 59 -21.94 -9.00 -7.78
N VAL A 60 -20.96 -8.32 -7.16
CA VAL A 60 -21.00 -7.88 -5.75
C VAL A 60 -21.90 -6.66 -5.56
N VAL A 61 -21.90 -5.78 -6.57
CA VAL A 61 -22.65 -4.52 -6.57
C VAL A 61 -23.43 -4.41 -7.89
N GLN A 62 -24.66 -3.89 -7.84
CA GLN A 62 -25.43 -3.62 -9.03
C GLN A 62 -25.14 -2.19 -9.53
N PRO A 63 -24.99 -1.98 -10.87
CA PRO A 63 -24.96 -0.64 -11.43
C PRO A 63 -26.33 0.03 -11.27
N ASP A 64 -26.35 1.36 -11.19
CA ASP A 64 -27.59 2.15 -11.15
C ASP A 64 -28.09 2.41 -12.59
N ALA A 65 -27.20 2.45 -13.58
CA ALA A 65 -27.49 2.57 -15.02
C ALA A 65 -26.43 1.85 -15.84
N GLY A 66 -26.71 1.65 -17.13
CA GLY A 66 -25.84 0.99 -18.10
C GLY A 66 -26.13 -0.50 -18.25
N SER A 67 -25.37 -1.12 -19.15
CA SER A 67 -25.51 -2.54 -19.51
C SER A 67 -24.14 -3.25 -19.57
N MET A 68 -24.16 -4.56 -19.41
CA MET A 68 -22.98 -5.41 -19.51
C MET A 68 -23.24 -6.56 -20.47
N ARG A 69 -22.27 -6.85 -21.35
CA ARG A 69 -22.29 -7.98 -22.27
C ARG A 69 -21.07 -8.85 -22.03
N LEU A 70 -21.27 -10.17 -21.98
CA LEU A 70 -20.23 -11.16 -21.88
C LEU A 70 -20.31 -12.12 -23.08
N ALA A 71 -19.22 -12.26 -23.83
CA ALA A 71 -19.18 -13.04 -25.07
C ALA A 71 -20.36 -12.70 -26.02
N GLY A 72 -20.66 -11.41 -26.18
CA GLY A 72 -21.72 -10.88 -27.03
C GLY A 72 -23.15 -11.02 -26.47
N LYS A 73 -23.36 -11.65 -25.32
CA LYS A 73 -24.68 -11.78 -24.69
C LYS A 73 -24.88 -10.78 -23.57
N ASP A 74 -26.06 -10.17 -23.50
CA ASP A 74 -26.40 -9.30 -22.37
C ASP A 74 -26.49 -10.13 -21.08
N VAL A 75 -25.82 -9.63 -20.04
CA VAL A 75 -25.74 -10.30 -18.74
C VAL A 75 -25.97 -9.30 -17.61
N ARG A 76 -26.52 -9.80 -16.50
CA ARG A 76 -26.64 -9.05 -15.25
C ARG A 76 -26.41 -10.00 -14.10
N PHE A 77 -25.28 -9.83 -13.42
CA PHE A 77 -24.91 -10.68 -12.28
C PHE A 77 -25.40 -10.03 -10.99
N THR A 78 -26.38 -10.63 -10.33
CA THR A 78 -26.92 -10.17 -9.06
C THR A 78 -26.20 -10.72 -7.85
N THR A 79 -25.34 -11.72 -8.05
CA THR A 79 -24.52 -12.37 -7.01
C THR A 79 -23.15 -12.75 -7.56
N PRO A 80 -22.12 -12.81 -6.70
CA PRO A 80 -20.81 -13.32 -7.09
C PRO A 80 -20.83 -14.76 -7.58
N ALA A 81 -21.76 -15.59 -7.08
CA ALA A 81 -21.93 -16.96 -7.52
C ALA A 81 -22.36 -17.04 -8.99
N ALA A 82 -23.27 -16.14 -9.43
CA ALA A 82 -23.70 -16.07 -10.84
C ALA A 82 -22.53 -15.63 -11.76
N ALA A 83 -21.73 -14.66 -11.36
CA ALA A 83 -20.54 -14.24 -12.09
C ALA A 83 -19.51 -15.37 -12.18
N ASN A 84 -19.24 -16.06 -11.08
CA ASN A 84 -18.34 -17.22 -11.06
C ASN A 84 -18.84 -18.36 -11.99
N ALA A 85 -20.15 -18.65 -12.00
CA ALA A 85 -20.74 -19.64 -12.89
C ALA A 85 -20.59 -19.27 -14.38
N ALA A 86 -20.53 -17.97 -14.70
CA ALA A 86 -20.24 -17.45 -16.04
C ALA A 86 -18.73 -17.39 -16.35
N GLY A 87 -17.87 -17.90 -15.47
CA GLY A 87 -16.42 -17.94 -15.65
C GLY A 87 -15.69 -16.64 -15.27
N ILE A 88 -16.33 -15.70 -14.58
CA ILE A 88 -15.68 -14.48 -14.06
C ILE A 88 -15.18 -14.77 -12.66
N VAL A 89 -13.87 -14.73 -12.45
CA VAL A 89 -13.23 -14.95 -11.15
C VAL A 89 -12.44 -13.72 -10.76
N CYS A 90 -12.66 -13.25 -9.53
CA CYS A 90 -11.99 -12.06 -9.01
C CYS A 90 -11.16 -12.42 -7.78
N ILE A 91 -9.92 -11.93 -7.77
CA ILE A 91 -9.04 -11.86 -6.60
C ILE A 91 -9.08 -10.42 -6.14
N PHE A 92 -9.69 -10.17 -4.99
CA PHE A 92 -9.78 -8.85 -4.39
C PHE A 92 -8.52 -8.53 -3.57
N GLN A 93 -8.29 -7.26 -3.31
CA GLN A 93 -7.20 -6.76 -2.48
C GLN A 93 -7.22 -7.38 -1.06
N GLU A 94 -8.42 -7.58 -0.49
CA GLU A 94 -8.59 -8.29 0.78
C GLU A 94 -8.77 -9.79 0.50
N LEU A 95 -7.96 -10.62 1.17
CA LEU A 95 -8.01 -12.07 0.99
C LEU A 95 -9.32 -12.67 1.51
N SER A 96 -9.92 -13.54 0.73
CA SER A 96 -11.19 -14.20 1.06
C SER A 96 -10.98 -15.62 1.64
N LEU A 97 -9.85 -15.82 2.35
CA LEU A 97 -9.48 -17.11 2.93
C LEU A 97 -10.08 -17.30 4.33
N MET A 98 -10.39 -18.54 4.66
CA MET A 98 -10.82 -18.96 5.99
C MET A 98 -9.59 -19.35 6.83
N PRO A 99 -9.20 -18.55 7.86
CA PRO A 99 -7.93 -18.74 8.55
C PRO A 99 -7.78 -20.10 9.24
N ASP A 100 -8.87 -20.64 9.77
CA ASP A 100 -8.88 -21.89 10.54
C ASP A 100 -8.95 -23.17 9.68
N LEU A 101 -9.20 -23.02 8.38
CA LEU A 101 -9.23 -24.13 7.44
C LEU A 101 -7.85 -24.38 6.84
N SER A 102 -7.62 -25.61 6.34
CA SER A 102 -6.40 -25.94 5.61
C SER A 102 -6.32 -25.22 4.27
N VAL A 103 -5.14 -25.19 3.66
CA VAL A 103 -4.91 -24.71 2.30
C VAL A 103 -5.79 -25.46 1.31
N ALA A 104 -5.83 -26.80 1.39
CA ALA A 104 -6.65 -27.62 0.50
C ALA A 104 -8.15 -27.34 0.64
N ASP A 105 -8.64 -27.10 1.88
CA ASP A 105 -10.03 -26.72 2.12
C ASP A 105 -10.36 -25.36 1.51
N ASN A 106 -9.47 -24.37 1.68
CA ASN A 106 -9.66 -23.04 1.11
C ASN A 106 -9.68 -23.06 -0.42
N ILE A 107 -8.76 -23.77 -1.05
CA ILE A 107 -8.70 -23.90 -2.52
C ILE A 107 -9.97 -24.54 -3.08
N SER A 108 -10.52 -25.51 -2.37
CA SER A 108 -11.67 -26.32 -2.83
C SER A 108 -13.02 -25.90 -2.26
N ILE A 109 -13.08 -24.83 -1.45
CA ILE A 109 -14.27 -24.45 -0.65
C ILE A 109 -15.54 -24.29 -1.50
N ALA A 110 -15.43 -23.76 -2.72
CA ALA A 110 -16.57 -23.53 -3.60
C ALA A 110 -17.10 -24.81 -4.26
N ALA A 111 -16.22 -25.79 -4.53
CA ALA A 111 -16.54 -27.02 -5.20
C ALA A 111 -15.62 -28.15 -4.73
N PRO A 112 -15.81 -28.69 -3.51
CA PRO A 112 -14.98 -29.73 -2.97
C PRO A 112 -15.22 -31.04 -3.76
N PRO A 113 -14.17 -31.81 -4.11
CA PRO A 113 -14.31 -33.14 -4.70
C PRO A 113 -15.13 -34.04 -3.76
N ARG A 114 -16.15 -34.71 -4.29
CA ARG A 114 -17.03 -35.58 -3.50
C ARG A 114 -16.98 -37.02 -4.00
N ARG A 115 -17.09 -37.94 -3.07
CA ARG A 115 -17.30 -39.39 -3.34
C ARG A 115 -18.38 -39.88 -2.39
N PHE A 116 -19.42 -40.46 -2.93
CA PHE A 116 -20.61 -40.91 -2.18
C PHE A 116 -21.23 -39.83 -1.29
N GLY A 117 -21.27 -38.57 -1.76
CA GLY A 117 -21.83 -37.45 -1.01
C GLY A 117 -20.86 -36.79 0.04
N LEU A 118 -19.79 -37.49 0.41
CA LEU A 118 -18.77 -36.98 1.35
C LEU A 118 -17.61 -36.33 0.61
N ILE A 119 -16.92 -35.38 1.29
CA ILE A 119 -15.72 -34.77 0.75
C ILE A 119 -14.60 -35.80 0.62
N ALA A 120 -14.03 -35.92 -0.58
CA ALA A 120 -12.94 -36.82 -0.87
C ALA A 120 -11.59 -36.16 -0.54
N ALA A 121 -11.16 -36.22 0.72
CA ALA A 121 -9.99 -35.48 1.24
C ALA A 121 -8.69 -35.74 0.44
N ARG A 122 -8.47 -37.00 -0.03
CA ARG A 122 -7.28 -37.28 -0.85
C ARG A 122 -7.33 -36.59 -2.22
N ALA A 123 -8.50 -36.56 -2.88
CA ALA A 123 -8.67 -35.86 -4.15
C ALA A 123 -8.57 -34.35 -3.98
N GLN A 124 -9.09 -33.84 -2.88
CA GLN A 124 -8.99 -32.41 -2.52
C GLN A 124 -7.53 -31.98 -2.32
N ARG A 125 -6.77 -32.76 -1.56
CA ARG A 125 -5.34 -32.52 -1.35
C ARG A 125 -4.57 -32.54 -2.66
N ARG A 126 -4.73 -33.59 -3.47
CA ARG A 126 -4.07 -33.72 -4.77
C ARG A 126 -4.38 -32.56 -5.70
N ARG A 127 -5.64 -32.11 -5.76
CA ARG A 127 -6.02 -30.94 -6.54
C ARG A 127 -5.31 -29.67 -6.04
N ALA A 128 -5.16 -29.48 -4.73
CA ALA A 128 -4.43 -28.35 -4.18
C ALA A 128 -2.94 -28.41 -4.54
N GLU A 129 -2.31 -29.59 -4.46
CA GLU A 129 -0.92 -29.83 -4.89
C GLU A 129 -0.74 -29.46 -6.37
N GLU A 130 -1.64 -29.93 -7.25
CA GLU A 130 -1.61 -29.62 -8.68
C GLU A 130 -1.71 -28.12 -8.96
N LEU A 131 -2.64 -27.41 -8.30
CA LEU A 131 -2.82 -25.95 -8.48
C LEU A 131 -1.66 -25.11 -7.92
N LEU A 132 -1.08 -25.53 -6.80
CA LEU A 132 0.11 -24.89 -6.24
C LEU A 132 1.34 -25.07 -7.14
N ALA A 133 1.49 -26.27 -7.71
CA ALA A 133 2.54 -26.57 -8.70
C ALA A 133 2.38 -25.76 -9.99
N GLU A 134 1.14 -25.50 -10.42
CA GLU A 134 0.87 -24.62 -11.57
C GLU A 134 1.41 -23.19 -11.39
N ILE A 135 1.52 -22.72 -10.14
CA ILE A 135 2.09 -21.40 -9.80
C ILE A 135 3.60 -21.52 -9.51
N GLY A 136 4.16 -22.75 -9.39
CA GLY A 136 5.55 -22.98 -8.97
C GLY A 136 5.76 -22.77 -7.47
N CYS A 137 4.74 -23.07 -6.63
CA CYS A 137 4.76 -22.88 -5.18
C CYS A 137 4.47 -24.19 -4.43
N GLU A 138 5.19 -25.27 -4.79
CA GLU A 138 5.09 -26.61 -4.18
C GLU A 138 5.55 -26.64 -2.71
N ASP A 139 6.22 -25.59 -2.26
CA ASP A 139 6.65 -25.40 -0.87
C ASP A 139 5.48 -25.17 0.09
N VAL A 140 4.29 -24.84 -0.42
CA VAL A 140 3.08 -24.63 0.40
C VAL A 140 2.42 -25.97 0.71
N ASN A 141 2.44 -26.36 1.98
CA ASN A 141 1.81 -27.62 2.41
C ASN A 141 0.28 -27.51 2.40
N PRO A 142 -0.45 -28.34 1.61
CA PRO A 142 -1.90 -28.32 1.51
C PRO A 142 -2.66 -28.58 2.82
N LEU A 143 -2.04 -29.22 3.80
CA LEU A 143 -2.66 -29.55 5.09
C LEU A 143 -2.43 -28.47 6.15
N MET A 144 -1.55 -27.49 5.90
CA MET A 144 -1.30 -26.37 6.82
C MET A 144 -2.53 -25.47 6.92
N ARG A 145 -2.82 -24.94 8.10
CA ARG A 145 -3.88 -23.96 8.28
C ARG A 145 -3.43 -22.62 7.70
N VAL A 146 -4.36 -21.92 7.05
CA VAL A 146 -4.06 -20.64 6.40
C VAL A 146 -3.55 -19.59 7.40
N ARG A 147 -4.04 -19.56 8.63
CA ARG A 147 -3.57 -18.63 9.67
C ARG A 147 -2.08 -18.78 10.03
N ASP A 148 -1.50 -19.97 9.80
CA ASP A 148 -0.10 -20.27 10.15
C ASP A 148 0.86 -19.91 8.99
N LEU A 149 0.32 -19.50 7.83
CA LEU A 149 1.09 -19.06 6.68
C LEU A 149 1.45 -17.57 6.76
N PRO A 150 2.63 -17.16 6.28
CA PRO A 150 2.94 -15.76 6.06
C PRO A 150 2.03 -15.16 4.97
N LEU A 151 1.90 -13.83 4.95
CA LEU A 151 0.97 -13.13 4.06
C LEU A 151 1.24 -13.44 2.58
N SER A 152 2.50 -13.52 2.16
CA SER A 152 2.88 -13.90 0.78
C SER A 152 2.33 -15.27 0.38
N ARG A 153 2.41 -16.27 1.27
CA ARG A 153 1.88 -17.61 1.00
C ARG A 153 0.35 -17.66 1.02
N ARG A 154 -0.30 -16.84 1.85
CA ARG A 154 -1.76 -16.67 1.79
C ARG A 154 -2.19 -16.08 0.45
N GLN A 155 -1.46 -15.14 -0.10
CA GLN A 155 -1.73 -14.58 -1.42
C GLN A 155 -1.64 -15.64 -2.52
N VAL A 156 -0.62 -16.51 -2.48
CA VAL A 156 -0.49 -17.67 -3.39
C VAL A 156 -1.69 -18.60 -3.28
N VAL A 157 -2.16 -18.89 -2.06
CA VAL A 157 -3.34 -19.74 -1.83
C VAL A 157 -4.61 -19.14 -2.45
N GLU A 158 -4.79 -17.80 -2.35
CA GLU A 158 -5.91 -17.09 -2.97
C GLU A 158 -5.84 -17.20 -4.51
N ILE A 159 -4.64 -17.07 -5.09
CA ILE A 159 -4.44 -17.26 -6.54
C ILE A 159 -4.75 -18.71 -6.94
N ALA A 160 -4.24 -19.72 -6.22
CA ALA A 160 -4.53 -21.14 -6.49
C ALA A 160 -6.03 -21.45 -6.41
N LYS A 161 -6.73 -20.86 -5.42
CA LYS A 161 -8.19 -20.96 -5.27
C LYS A 161 -8.93 -20.37 -6.48
N ALA A 162 -8.45 -19.25 -7.04
CA ALA A 162 -9.02 -18.64 -8.22
C ALA A 162 -8.80 -19.50 -9.47
N LEU A 163 -7.60 -20.04 -9.67
CA LEU A 163 -7.28 -20.96 -10.77
C LEU A 163 -8.13 -22.22 -10.73
N GLY A 164 -8.39 -22.76 -9.53
CA GLY A 164 -9.23 -23.93 -9.34
C GLY A 164 -10.65 -23.79 -9.89
N LYS A 165 -11.12 -22.55 -10.15
CA LYS A 165 -12.42 -22.24 -10.77
C LYS A 165 -12.38 -22.21 -12.30
N ARG A 166 -11.19 -22.37 -12.94
CA ARG A 166 -10.98 -22.32 -14.39
C ARG A 166 -11.60 -21.05 -15.02
N PRO A 167 -11.07 -19.86 -14.73
CA PRO A 167 -11.65 -18.61 -15.19
C PRO A 167 -11.62 -18.46 -16.71
N GLN A 168 -12.65 -17.83 -17.29
CA GLN A 168 -12.64 -17.27 -18.63
C GLN A 168 -12.25 -15.77 -18.61
N LEU A 169 -12.57 -15.10 -17.49
CA LEU A 169 -12.10 -13.77 -17.15
C LEU A 169 -11.53 -13.82 -15.73
N LEU A 170 -10.25 -13.54 -15.60
CA LEU A 170 -9.56 -13.43 -14.32
C LEU A 170 -9.33 -11.94 -14.01
N ILE A 171 -9.77 -11.49 -12.84
CA ILE A 171 -9.58 -10.13 -12.36
C ILE A 171 -8.63 -10.20 -11.16
N LEU A 172 -7.54 -9.44 -11.21
CA LEU A 172 -6.56 -9.33 -10.14
C LEU A 172 -6.52 -7.88 -9.64
N ASP A 173 -6.94 -7.67 -8.40
CA ASP A 173 -6.93 -6.36 -7.74
C ASP A 173 -5.76 -6.31 -6.73
N GLU A 174 -4.65 -5.69 -7.14
CA GLU A 174 -3.40 -5.58 -6.36
C GLU A 174 -2.87 -6.91 -5.80
N ALA A 175 -3.04 -8.00 -6.56
CA ALA A 175 -2.77 -9.36 -6.12
C ALA A 175 -1.27 -9.68 -5.89
N THR A 176 -0.35 -8.79 -6.25
CA THR A 176 1.11 -8.95 -6.08
C THR A 176 1.67 -8.15 -4.90
N SER A 177 0.87 -7.31 -4.23
CA SER A 177 1.34 -6.36 -3.23
C SER A 177 2.07 -7.00 -2.02
N ALA A 178 1.72 -8.25 -1.68
CA ALA A 178 2.28 -8.98 -0.55
C ALA A 178 3.29 -10.07 -0.96
N LEU A 179 3.61 -10.19 -2.25
CA LEU A 179 4.50 -11.22 -2.77
C LEU A 179 5.97 -10.78 -2.74
N THR A 180 6.87 -11.76 -2.62
CA THR A 180 8.31 -11.53 -2.85
C THR A 180 8.57 -11.36 -4.34
N SER A 181 9.71 -10.73 -4.71
CA SER A 181 10.08 -10.57 -6.13
C SER A 181 10.12 -11.90 -6.88
N ALA A 182 10.64 -12.97 -6.25
CA ALA A 182 10.66 -14.30 -6.83
C ALA A 182 9.26 -14.91 -7.05
N ASP A 183 8.31 -14.64 -6.14
CA ASP A 183 6.94 -15.11 -6.30
C ASP A 183 6.18 -14.28 -7.36
N VAL A 184 6.48 -12.99 -7.49
CA VAL A 184 5.94 -12.13 -8.54
C VAL A 184 6.28 -12.67 -9.93
N GLU A 185 7.54 -13.06 -10.17
CA GLU A 185 7.96 -13.67 -11.44
C GLU A 185 7.19 -14.96 -11.76
N LYS A 186 6.93 -15.81 -10.75
CA LYS A 186 6.11 -17.01 -10.92
C LYS A 186 4.67 -16.68 -11.31
N VAL A 187 4.08 -15.65 -10.68
CA VAL A 187 2.75 -15.17 -11.03
C VAL A 187 2.72 -14.60 -12.45
N TYR A 188 3.75 -13.88 -12.87
CA TYR A 188 3.85 -13.37 -14.24
C TYR A 188 3.89 -14.49 -15.27
N ALA A 189 4.69 -15.52 -15.03
CA ALA A 189 4.75 -16.71 -15.89
C ALA A 189 3.39 -17.43 -15.99
N MET A 190 2.68 -17.55 -14.87
CA MET A 190 1.33 -18.11 -14.80
C MET A 190 0.33 -17.27 -15.59
N LEU A 191 0.35 -15.93 -15.45
CA LEU A 191 -0.52 -15.01 -16.20
C LEU A 191 -0.25 -15.08 -17.72
N ALA A 192 1.02 -15.18 -18.13
CA ALA A 192 1.40 -15.34 -19.53
C ALA A 192 0.85 -16.64 -20.12
N ARG A 193 0.86 -17.75 -19.36
CA ARG A 193 0.26 -19.02 -19.76
C ARG A 193 -1.26 -18.90 -19.89
N LEU A 194 -1.96 -18.37 -18.89
CA LEU A 194 -3.42 -18.16 -18.95
C LEU A 194 -3.83 -17.30 -20.15
N LYS A 195 -3.05 -16.26 -20.44
CA LYS A 195 -3.23 -15.42 -21.61
C LYS A 195 -3.11 -16.27 -22.89
N SER A 196 -2.10 -17.13 -23.03
CA SER A 196 -1.93 -18.01 -24.19
C SER A 196 -3.07 -19.02 -24.34
N ASP A 197 -3.67 -19.44 -23.21
CA ASP A 197 -4.84 -20.32 -23.16
C ASP A 197 -6.16 -19.57 -23.50
N GLY A 198 -6.08 -18.28 -23.85
CA GLY A 198 -7.23 -17.47 -24.28
C GLY A 198 -8.05 -16.89 -23.14
N VAL A 199 -7.57 -16.92 -21.90
CA VAL A 199 -8.23 -16.27 -20.75
C VAL A 199 -8.11 -14.75 -20.90
N ALA A 200 -9.22 -14.02 -20.71
CA ALA A 200 -9.19 -12.56 -20.57
C ALA A 200 -8.69 -12.21 -19.15
N ILE A 201 -7.79 -11.25 -19.03
CA ILE A 201 -7.21 -10.88 -17.73
C ILE A 201 -7.37 -9.38 -17.53
N LEU A 202 -8.03 -8.97 -16.43
CA LEU A 202 -8.04 -7.60 -15.94
C LEU A 202 -7.05 -7.49 -14.78
N TYR A 203 -6.05 -6.64 -14.95
CA TYR A 203 -4.97 -6.45 -13.99
C TYR A 203 -5.00 -5.03 -13.42
N ILE A 204 -5.28 -4.92 -12.13
CA ILE A 204 -5.31 -3.64 -11.44
C ILE A 204 -4.02 -3.51 -10.63
N SER A 205 -3.23 -2.52 -10.94
CA SER A 205 -2.02 -2.16 -10.20
C SER A 205 -1.80 -0.66 -10.28
N HIS A 206 -1.16 -0.11 -9.27
CA HIS A 206 -0.61 1.25 -9.27
C HIS A 206 0.90 1.25 -9.52
N ARG A 207 1.53 0.08 -9.67
CA ARG A 207 2.96 -0.11 -9.92
C ARG A 207 3.22 -0.12 -11.42
N MET A 208 3.81 0.95 -11.95
CA MET A 208 4.00 1.10 -13.38
C MET A 208 4.88 0.02 -14.00
N HIS A 209 5.94 -0.45 -13.30
CA HIS A 209 6.78 -1.55 -13.77
C HIS A 209 6.01 -2.85 -14.01
N GLU A 210 5.00 -3.16 -13.18
CA GLU A 210 4.13 -4.34 -13.37
C GLU A 210 3.27 -4.18 -14.63
N VAL A 211 2.74 -2.97 -14.84
CA VAL A 211 1.91 -2.64 -16.02
C VAL A 211 2.74 -2.73 -17.30
N GLU A 212 3.95 -2.17 -17.30
CA GLU A 212 4.88 -2.23 -18.42
C GLU A 212 5.32 -3.67 -18.73
N ALA A 213 5.53 -4.51 -17.71
CA ALA A 213 5.91 -5.91 -17.90
C ALA A 213 4.76 -6.74 -18.51
N LEU A 214 3.55 -6.61 -17.97
CA LEU A 214 2.46 -7.55 -18.21
C LEU A 214 1.42 -7.09 -19.23
N ALA A 215 1.03 -5.80 -19.22
CA ALA A 215 -0.15 -5.35 -19.95
C ALA A 215 0.06 -5.32 -21.45
N ASP A 216 -0.93 -5.79 -22.22
CA ASP A 216 -1.04 -5.57 -23.66
C ASP A 216 -1.76 -4.26 -23.96
N ARG A 217 -2.69 -3.88 -23.08
CA ARG A 217 -3.55 -2.71 -23.20
C ARG A 217 -3.81 -2.13 -21.82
N ALA A 218 -4.00 -0.83 -21.73
CA ALA A 218 -4.33 -0.15 -20.48
C ALA A 218 -5.49 0.82 -20.66
N SER A 219 -6.35 0.91 -19.64
CA SER A 219 -7.41 1.92 -19.52
C SER A 219 -7.19 2.75 -18.27
N VAL A 220 -7.20 4.06 -18.40
CA VAL A 220 -7.06 5.01 -17.29
C VAL A 220 -8.43 5.49 -16.83
N PHE A 221 -8.65 5.42 -15.52
CA PHE A 221 -9.85 5.91 -14.84
C PHE A 221 -9.49 7.08 -13.92
N ARG A 222 -10.35 8.08 -13.86
CA ARG A 222 -10.21 9.25 -13.00
C ARG A 222 -11.56 9.81 -12.60
N ASN A 223 -11.78 10.04 -11.31
CA ASN A 223 -13.03 10.59 -10.75
C ASN A 223 -14.30 9.85 -11.22
N GLY A 224 -14.24 8.53 -11.30
CA GLY A 224 -15.36 7.68 -11.71
C GLY A 224 -15.64 7.67 -13.22
N ARG A 225 -14.75 8.19 -14.04
CA ARG A 225 -14.87 8.22 -15.50
C ARG A 225 -13.74 7.45 -16.17
N HIS A 226 -14.02 6.81 -17.29
CA HIS A 226 -13.01 6.31 -18.21
C HIS A 226 -12.41 7.50 -18.97
N ILE A 227 -11.09 7.61 -18.97
CA ILE A 227 -10.37 8.73 -19.59
C ILE A 227 -9.86 8.33 -20.96
N GLU A 228 -9.07 7.25 -21.04
CA GLU A 228 -8.46 6.78 -22.27
C GLU A 228 -8.13 5.30 -22.17
N THR A 229 -8.16 4.61 -23.32
CA THR A 229 -7.62 3.24 -23.48
C THR A 229 -6.55 3.27 -24.57
N PHE A 230 -5.41 2.66 -24.33
CA PHE A 230 -4.28 2.60 -25.26
C PHE A 230 -3.58 1.24 -25.20
N ASP A 231 -2.89 0.89 -26.29
CA ASP A 231 -2.08 -0.33 -26.38
C ASP A 231 -0.68 -0.09 -25.77
N LYS A 232 0.00 -1.17 -25.37
CA LYS A 232 1.36 -1.14 -24.81
C LYS A 232 2.32 -0.31 -25.69
N GLY A 233 3.10 0.56 -25.07
CA GLY A 233 4.11 1.39 -25.75
C GLY A 233 3.59 2.65 -26.43
N VAL A 234 2.27 2.90 -26.46
CA VAL A 234 1.68 4.12 -27.06
C VAL A 234 1.86 5.34 -26.17
N ARG A 235 1.85 5.14 -24.85
CA ARG A 235 2.03 6.19 -23.84
C ARG A 235 3.28 5.93 -23.02
N SER A 236 4.02 6.98 -22.68
CA SER A 236 5.09 6.90 -21.70
C SER A 236 4.54 6.76 -20.28
N THR A 237 5.33 6.26 -19.36
CA THR A 237 4.97 6.17 -17.92
C THR A 237 4.55 7.54 -17.38
N ALA A 238 5.24 8.61 -17.75
CA ALA A 238 4.90 9.98 -17.36
C ALA A 238 3.51 10.40 -17.89
N ASP A 239 3.19 10.11 -19.16
CA ASP A 239 1.88 10.41 -19.74
C ASP A 239 0.77 9.63 -19.03
N ILE A 240 1.00 8.34 -18.69
CA ILE A 240 0.03 7.52 -17.98
C ILE A 240 -0.27 8.12 -16.60
N VAL A 241 0.76 8.48 -15.86
CA VAL A 241 0.62 9.11 -14.54
C VAL A 241 -0.10 10.46 -14.66
N GLN A 242 0.20 11.25 -15.69
CA GLN A 242 -0.50 12.51 -15.96
C GLN A 242 -2.00 12.28 -16.25
N LEU A 243 -2.35 11.28 -17.05
CA LEU A 243 -3.75 10.91 -17.29
C LEU A 243 -4.48 10.49 -16.02
N MET A 244 -3.80 9.73 -15.13
CA MET A 244 -4.35 9.29 -13.85
C MET A 244 -4.63 10.45 -12.90
N ILE A 245 -3.69 11.39 -12.76
CA ILE A 245 -3.75 12.52 -11.81
C ILE A 245 -4.54 13.70 -12.41
N GLY A 246 -4.39 13.95 -13.72
CA GLY A 246 -5.09 15.03 -14.42
C GLY A 246 -4.54 16.44 -14.16
N ARG A 247 -3.34 16.55 -13.64
CA ARG A 247 -2.59 17.79 -13.42
C ARG A 247 -1.19 17.59 -14.00
N ASP A 248 -0.53 18.68 -14.39
CA ASP A 248 0.88 18.61 -14.75
C ASP A 248 1.69 18.06 -13.57
N ILE A 249 2.50 17.03 -13.84
CA ILE A 249 3.47 16.48 -12.91
C ILE A 249 4.68 17.44 -12.84
N ALA A 250 4.42 18.69 -12.54
CA ALA A 250 5.46 19.62 -12.20
C ALA A 250 5.96 19.25 -10.78
N ALA A 251 7.06 18.53 -10.74
CA ALA A 251 7.76 18.00 -9.56
C ALA A 251 6.94 17.00 -8.73
N GLN A 252 7.15 15.71 -8.99
CA GLN A 252 6.66 14.61 -8.17
C GLN A 252 7.11 14.75 -6.70
N TYR A 253 8.27 15.33 -6.49
CA TYR A 253 8.88 15.59 -5.19
C TYR A 253 9.16 17.08 -4.99
N PRO A 254 9.03 17.60 -3.75
CA PRO A 254 9.39 18.99 -3.44
C PRO A 254 10.89 19.22 -3.64
N ALA A 255 11.25 20.44 -4.04
CA ALA A 255 12.65 20.82 -4.17
C ALA A 255 13.40 20.67 -2.83
N LYS A 256 14.59 20.09 -2.87
CA LYS A 256 15.46 19.97 -1.71
C LYS A 256 16.19 21.31 -1.50
N PRO A 257 16.09 21.92 -0.31
CA PRO A 257 16.81 23.14 -0.03
C PRO A 257 18.31 22.85 0.10
N GLN A 258 19.15 23.73 -0.43
CA GLN A 258 20.56 23.74 -0.04
C GLN A 258 20.64 24.33 1.37
N ARG A 259 20.98 23.52 2.36
CA ARG A 259 21.06 23.93 3.76
C ARG A 259 22.47 23.79 4.28
N GLU A 260 22.89 24.77 5.07
CA GLU A 260 24.07 24.59 5.92
C GLU A 260 23.73 23.64 7.08
N PRO A 261 24.73 22.84 7.56
CA PRO A 261 24.51 21.94 8.69
C PRO A 261 24.04 22.73 9.92
N SER A 262 22.82 22.43 10.38
CA SER A 262 22.27 23.01 11.62
C SER A 262 22.59 22.10 12.81
N LYS A 263 22.35 22.61 14.05
CA LYS A 263 22.55 21.80 15.26
C LYS A 263 21.66 20.54 15.22
N PRO A 264 22.20 19.36 15.59
CA PRO A 264 21.41 18.15 15.65
C PRO A 264 20.31 18.27 16.72
N VAL A 265 19.09 17.89 16.34
CA VAL A 265 17.92 17.80 17.23
C VAL A 265 17.81 16.39 17.81
N LEU A 266 18.20 15.38 17.04
CA LEU A 266 18.25 13.99 17.48
C LEU A 266 19.68 13.47 17.27
N THR A 267 20.27 12.89 18.33
CA THR A 267 21.55 12.19 18.24
C THR A 267 21.43 10.82 18.91
N LEU A 268 21.84 9.80 18.17
CA LEU A 268 21.92 8.42 18.63
C LEU A 268 23.39 8.04 18.75
N GLU A 269 23.78 7.44 19.89
CA GLU A 269 25.12 6.95 20.13
C GLU A 269 25.07 5.50 20.58
N ASN A 270 25.59 4.60 19.72
CA ASN A 270 25.71 3.16 19.96
C ASN A 270 24.39 2.49 20.40
N LEU A 271 23.25 2.91 19.79
CA LEU A 271 21.94 2.36 20.12
C LEU A 271 21.88 0.88 19.70
N SER A 272 21.55 0.01 20.65
CA SER A 272 21.49 -1.43 20.39
C SER A 272 20.22 -2.02 21.01
N TRP A 273 19.68 -3.04 20.35
CA TRP A 273 18.53 -3.79 20.86
C TRP A 273 18.52 -5.21 20.32
N GLU A 274 18.64 -6.18 21.23
CA GLU A 274 18.71 -7.61 20.91
C GLU A 274 19.74 -7.89 19.79
N LYS A 275 19.35 -8.71 18.78
CA LYS A 275 20.15 -8.95 17.56
C LYS A 275 19.68 -8.11 16.38
N ARG A 276 18.76 -7.16 16.57
CA ARG A 276 18.12 -6.40 15.50
C ARG A 276 18.68 -4.99 15.32
N LEU A 277 19.32 -4.44 16.34
CA LEU A 277 20.02 -3.16 16.27
C LEU A 277 21.38 -3.33 16.93
N ASP A 278 22.45 -2.99 16.22
CA ASP A 278 23.82 -3.12 16.69
C ASP A 278 24.58 -1.81 16.53
N ARG A 279 24.75 -1.09 17.63
CA ARG A 279 25.56 0.15 17.77
C ARG A 279 25.19 1.22 16.74
N ILE A 280 23.90 1.45 16.53
CA ILE A 280 23.41 2.51 15.65
C ILE A 280 23.84 3.88 16.19
N SER A 281 24.56 4.64 15.38
CA SER A 281 24.90 6.02 15.63
C SER A 281 24.41 6.87 14.46
N LEU A 282 23.58 7.89 14.74
CA LEU A 282 22.95 8.72 13.74
C LEU A 282 22.68 10.11 14.33
N ARG A 283 22.78 11.15 13.52
CA ARG A 283 22.39 12.51 13.89
C ARG A 283 21.34 13.00 12.91
N VAL A 284 20.33 13.71 13.40
CA VAL A 284 19.31 14.36 12.56
C VAL A 284 19.20 15.80 12.99
N SER A 285 19.38 16.70 12.05
CA SER A 285 19.37 18.16 12.30
C SER A 285 17.98 18.76 12.21
N ALA A 286 17.80 19.94 12.76
CA ALA A 286 16.56 20.71 12.56
C ALA A 286 16.35 20.99 11.08
N GLY A 287 15.14 20.70 10.60
CA GLY A 287 14.80 20.93 9.21
C GLY A 287 15.27 19.84 8.23
N GLU A 288 15.87 18.78 8.71
CA GLU A 288 16.41 17.71 7.90
C GLU A 288 15.43 16.53 7.77
N ILE A 289 15.36 15.93 6.57
CA ILE A 289 14.69 14.68 6.31
C ILE A 289 15.76 13.61 6.06
N VAL A 290 15.95 12.72 7.02
CA VAL A 290 16.88 11.59 6.90
C VAL A 290 16.09 10.32 6.55
N GLY A 291 16.45 9.71 5.42
CA GLY A 291 15.87 8.43 5.01
C GLY A 291 16.55 7.25 5.72
N LEU A 292 15.78 6.20 6.00
CA LEU A 292 16.29 4.89 6.37
C LEU A 292 16.11 3.96 5.19
N GLY A 293 17.21 3.60 4.52
CA GLY A 293 17.25 2.66 3.39
C GLY A 293 17.70 1.27 3.80
N GLY A 294 17.69 0.35 2.85
CA GLY A 294 18.08 -1.05 3.04
C GLY A 294 16.96 -2.03 2.66
N LEU A 295 17.26 -3.32 2.62
CA LEU A 295 16.21 -4.34 2.44
C LEU A 295 15.27 -4.33 3.64
N ASP A 296 14.01 -4.73 3.40
CA ASP A 296 13.03 -4.81 4.50
C ASP A 296 13.49 -5.80 5.60
N GLY A 297 13.25 -5.41 6.86
CA GLY A 297 13.61 -6.22 8.02
C GLY A 297 15.06 -6.07 8.52
N GLN A 298 15.87 -5.15 7.97
CA GLN A 298 17.25 -4.92 8.37
C GLN A 298 17.39 -4.02 9.62
N GLY A 299 16.29 -3.72 10.32
CA GLY A 299 16.30 -2.99 11.59
C GLY A 299 15.63 -1.62 11.56
N GLN A 300 15.22 -1.10 10.40
CA GLN A 300 14.63 0.23 10.22
C GLN A 300 13.42 0.44 11.13
N LYS A 301 12.44 -0.46 11.03
CA LYS A 301 11.23 -0.44 11.88
C LYS A 301 11.60 -0.55 13.37
N SER A 302 12.54 -1.43 13.71
CA SER A 302 12.99 -1.59 15.10
C SER A 302 13.62 -0.31 15.63
N LEU A 303 14.39 0.42 14.83
CA LEU A 303 14.96 1.71 15.21
C LEU A 303 13.88 2.74 15.53
N LEU A 304 12.86 2.89 14.67
CA LEU A 304 11.75 3.82 14.90
C LEU A 304 10.96 3.46 16.16
N LEU A 305 10.68 2.18 16.39
CA LEU A 305 9.97 1.69 17.57
C LEU A 305 10.81 1.85 18.85
N ALA A 306 12.14 1.67 18.77
CA ALA A 306 13.06 1.92 19.89
C ALA A 306 13.03 3.40 20.31
N LEU A 307 13.11 4.31 19.33
CA LEU A 307 13.07 5.76 19.57
C LEU A 307 11.72 6.23 20.13
N PHE A 308 10.64 5.55 19.75
CA PHE A 308 9.31 5.86 20.27
C PHE A 308 9.00 5.18 21.61
N GLY A 309 9.94 4.39 22.14
CA GLY A 309 9.80 3.75 23.45
C GLY A 309 8.84 2.56 23.49
N VAL A 310 8.57 1.92 22.34
CA VAL A 310 7.77 0.69 22.26
C VAL A 310 8.61 -0.52 22.67
N LEU A 311 9.91 -0.53 22.33
CA LEU A 311 10.81 -1.63 22.60
C LEU A 311 11.45 -1.47 24.00
N ARG A 312 11.52 -2.56 24.75
CA ARG A 312 12.15 -2.59 26.07
C ARG A 312 13.57 -3.16 25.98
N GLY A 313 14.47 -2.69 26.85
CA GLY A 313 15.84 -3.20 26.89
C GLY A 313 16.73 -2.60 25.80
N VAL A 314 16.35 -1.47 25.24
CA VAL A 314 17.21 -0.68 24.34
C VAL A 314 18.39 -0.13 25.15
N THR A 315 19.61 -0.25 24.62
CA THR A 315 20.85 0.26 25.20
C THR A 315 21.49 1.30 24.30
N GLY A 316 22.47 2.06 24.79
CA GLY A 316 23.04 3.20 24.09
C GLY A 316 22.44 4.51 24.58
N ARG A 317 22.74 5.63 23.87
CA ARG A 317 22.30 6.98 24.29
C ARG A 317 21.45 7.61 23.22
N VAL A 318 20.37 8.25 23.65
CA VAL A 318 19.50 9.08 22.79
C VAL A 318 19.51 10.49 23.36
N MET A 319 19.87 11.47 22.53
CA MET A 319 19.85 12.89 22.86
C MET A 319 18.77 13.59 22.03
N VAL A 320 17.95 14.40 22.69
CA VAL A 320 17.01 15.32 22.05
C VAL A 320 17.45 16.75 22.37
N GLY A 321 18.05 17.42 21.38
CA GLY A 321 18.84 18.61 21.62
C GLY A 321 20.02 18.32 22.55
N ASP A 322 20.17 19.11 23.61
CA ASP A 322 21.25 18.93 24.59
C ASP A 322 20.86 18.00 25.76
N ARG A 323 19.67 17.38 25.71
CA ARG A 323 19.15 16.55 26.80
C ARG A 323 19.22 15.06 26.45
N GLU A 324 19.87 14.29 27.32
CA GLU A 324 19.78 12.81 27.24
C GLU A 324 18.38 12.35 27.65
N VAL A 325 17.78 11.47 26.83
CA VAL A 325 16.45 10.93 27.06
C VAL A 325 16.46 9.40 26.96
N HIS A 326 15.62 8.77 27.76
CA HIS A 326 15.44 7.31 27.74
C HIS A 326 13.95 7.03 27.50
N PRO A 327 13.50 6.98 26.23
CA PRO A 327 12.10 6.74 25.94
C PRO A 327 11.72 5.30 26.31
N GLY A 328 11.29 5.10 27.55
CA GLY A 328 10.85 3.79 28.04
C GLY A 328 9.37 3.50 27.75
N SER A 329 8.66 4.45 27.13
CA SER A 329 7.26 4.35 26.71
C SER A 329 6.92 5.39 25.66
N PRO A 330 5.85 5.17 24.87
CA PRO A 330 5.34 6.17 23.92
C PRO A 330 4.97 7.51 24.58
N ALA A 331 4.46 7.48 25.82
CA ALA A 331 4.16 8.71 26.56
C ALA A 331 5.42 9.52 26.89
N ALA A 332 6.52 8.83 27.28
CA ALA A 332 7.81 9.48 27.51
C ALA A 332 8.41 10.06 26.22
N ALA A 333 8.33 9.34 25.10
CA ALA A 333 8.75 9.83 23.79
C ALA A 333 7.95 11.08 23.39
N LYS A 334 6.62 11.05 23.53
CA LYS A 334 5.74 12.20 23.28
C LYS A 334 6.13 13.42 24.11
N SER A 335 6.42 13.23 25.40
CA SER A 335 6.77 14.35 26.31
C SER A 335 8.07 15.08 25.95
N VAL A 336 8.95 14.46 25.19
CA VAL A 336 10.18 15.07 24.67
C VAL A 336 10.05 15.52 23.21
N GLY A 337 8.83 15.49 22.65
CA GLY A 337 8.52 15.98 21.32
C GLY A 337 8.80 14.99 20.19
N ILE A 338 8.75 13.68 20.45
CA ILE A 338 8.87 12.64 19.43
C ILE A 338 7.48 12.12 19.09
N ALA A 339 7.14 12.07 17.80
CA ALA A 339 5.93 11.47 17.27
C ALA A 339 6.26 10.31 16.33
N LEU A 340 5.39 9.28 16.26
CA LEU A 340 5.52 8.15 15.36
C LEU A 340 4.26 7.97 14.53
N VAL A 341 4.41 8.02 13.22
CA VAL A 341 3.41 7.57 12.26
C VAL A 341 3.71 6.11 11.91
N PRO A 342 2.84 5.16 12.25
CA PRO A 342 3.10 3.74 12.06
C PRO A 342 2.89 3.31 10.60
N GLU A 343 3.37 2.11 10.25
CA GLU A 343 3.22 1.48 8.94
C GLU A 343 1.76 1.11 8.64
N ASP A 344 1.10 0.45 9.60
CA ASP A 344 -0.30 0.05 9.43
C ASP A 344 -1.25 0.99 10.18
N ARG A 345 -1.89 1.88 9.42
CA ARG A 345 -2.87 2.80 9.99
C ARG A 345 -4.08 2.13 10.62
N LYS A 346 -4.48 0.93 10.13
CA LYS A 346 -5.71 0.24 10.57
C LYS A 346 -5.53 -0.47 11.91
N THR A 347 -4.36 -1.05 12.14
CA THR A 347 -4.09 -1.86 13.34
C THR A 347 -3.26 -1.12 14.39
N GLU A 348 -2.43 -0.16 13.97
CA GLU A 348 -1.51 0.56 14.85
C GLU A 348 -1.85 2.06 14.94
N GLY A 349 -2.46 2.63 13.89
CA GLY A 349 -2.66 4.08 13.76
C GLY A 349 -4.00 4.60 14.23
N LEU A 350 -5.08 3.86 14.05
CA LEU A 350 -6.46 4.33 14.24
C LEU A 350 -7.30 3.36 15.08
N MET A 351 -8.24 3.89 15.80
CA MET A 351 -9.34 3.15 16.42
C MET A 351 -10.54 3.22 15.48
N LEU A 352 -10.61 2.27 14.52
CA LEU A 352 -11.53 2.31 13.39
C LEU A 352 -13.02 2.51 13.74
N PRO A 353 -13.58 1.93 14.84
CA PRO A 353 -14.98 2.15 15.23
C PRO A 353 -15.23 3.51 15.86
N MET A 354 -14.19 4.21 16.35
CA MET A 354 -14.33 5.51 17.02
C MET A 354 -14.47 6.64 16.00
N SER A 355 -14.95 7.79 16.49
CA SER A 355 -15.13 8.98 15.68
C SER A 355 -13.80 9.55 15.14
N ILE A 356 -13.89 10.34 14.08
CA ILE A 356 -12.75 11.08 13.54
C ILE A 356 -12.21 12.03 14.61
N ALA A 357 -13.10 12.71 15.36
CA ALA A 357 -12.74 13.63 16.43
C ALA A 357 -11.95 12.91 17.55
N ASP A 358 -12.43 11.77 18.03
CA ASP A 358 -11.72 10.99 19.06
C ASP A 358 -10.35 10.53 18.59
N ASN A 359 -10.25 10.04 17.34
CA ASN A 359 -8.97 9.64 16.77
C ASN A 359 -7.97 10.79 16.64
N LEU A 360 -8.43 12.00 16.33
CA LEU A 360 -7.59 13.19 16.26
C LEU A 360 -7.13 13.65 17.66
N ALA A 361 -8.04 13.66 18.64
CA ALA A 361 -7.80 14.22 19.96
C ALA A 361 -6.94 13.35 20.88
N ILE A 362 -6.96 12.02 20.69
CA ILE A 362 -6.41 11.05 21.66
C ILE A 362 -4.92 11.22 21.98
N ALA A 363 -4.11 11.71 21.04
CA ALA A 363 -2.68 11.93 21.28
C ALA A 363 -2.39 13.24 22.03
N SER A 364 -3.34 14.18 22.05
CA SER A 364 -3.19 15.54 22.60
C SER A 364 -4.11 15.84 23.77
N LEU A 365 -4.56 14.80 24.51
CA LEU A 365 -5.48 14.94 25.64
C LEU A 365 -4.99 15.95 26.70
N ASP A 366 -3.69 15.97 26.97
CA ASP A 366 -3.11 16.91 27.95
C ASP A 366 -3.35 18.38 27.55
N ALA A 367 -3.33 18.70 26.24
CA ALA A 367 -3.51 20.06 25.73
C ALA A 367 -4.99 20.50 25.69
N ILE A 368 -5.92 19.55 25.61
CA ILE A 368 -7.36 19.80 25.52
C ILE A 368 -8.12 19.56 26.83
N SER A 369 -7.38 19.21 27.91
CA SER A 369 -7.97 18.99 29.24
C SER A 369 -7.89 20.23 30.10
N THR A 370 -8.83 20.35 31.04
CA THR A 370 -8.81 21.31 32.15
C THR A 370 -8.99 20.51 33.44
N GLY A 371 -7.89 20.32 34.19
CA GLY A 371 -7.86 19.37 35.30
C GLY A 371 -8.10 17.92 34.80
N PRO A 372 -8.96 17.12 35.44
CA PRO A 372 -9.23 15.74 35.04
C PRO A 372 -10.27 15.62 33.92
N PHE A 373 -10.81 16.71 33.40
CA PHE A 373 -11.89 16.71 32.42
C PHE A 373 -11.44 17.26 31.07
N ILE A 374 -11.96 16.66 30.00
CA ILE A 374 -11.79 17.18 28.64
C ILE A 374 -12.63 18.43 28.46
N ASP A 375 -12.00 19.51 28.05
CA ASP A 375 -12.66 20.75 27.68
C ASP A 375 -13.16 20.63 26.24
N ARG A 376 -14.47 20.47 26.09
CA ARG A 376 -15.12 20.26 24.79
C ARG A 376 -14.90 21.39 23.79
N ALA A 377 -14.77 22.63 24.26
CA ALA A 377 -14.50 23.76 23.39
C ALA A 377 -13.07 23.71 22.84
N LYS A 378 -12.08 23.38 23.68
CA LYS A 378 -10.68 23.18 23.26
C LYS A 378 -10.55 22.00 22.33
N GLU A 379 -11.21 20.88 22.63
CA GLU A 379 -11.24 19.68 21.79
C GLU A 379 -11.80 20.00 20.40
N SER A 380 -12.98 20.60 20.32
CA SER A 380 -13.62 20.95 19.04
C SER A 380 -12.73 21.89 18.21
N ALA A 381 -12.14 22.90 18.84
CA ALA A 381 -11.24 23.83 18.17
C ALA A 381 -9.97 23.15 17.66
N ALA A 382 -9.39 22.22 18.44
CA ALA A 382 -8.20 21.46 18.06
C ALA A 382 -8.49 20.51 16.90
N VAL A 383 -9.61 19.78 16.96
CA VAL A 383 -10.09 18.88 15.89
C VAL A 383 -10.32 19.64 14.58
N GLN A 384 -11.00 20.79 14.64
CA GLN A 384 -11.24 21.62 13.45
C GLN A 384 -9.93 22.12 12.83
N ARG A 385 -8.97 22.56 13.65
CA ARG A 385 -7.63 22.95 13.16
C ARG A 385 -6.91 21.77 12.49
N GLY A 386 -6.95 20.57 13.09
CA GLY A 386 -6.32 19.38 12.51
C GLY A 386 -6.91 19.01 11.15
N ILE A 387 -8.25 19.03 11.04
CA ILE A 387 -8.98 18.76 9.79
C ILE A 387 -8.60 19.80 8.72
N ALA A 388 -8.63 21.09 9.07
CA ALA A 388 -8.32 22.17 8.14
C ALA A 388 -6.86 22.15 7.67
N ARG A 389 -5.90 21.90 8.57
CA ARG A 389 -4.46 21.87 8.27
C ARG A 389 -4.10 20.84 7.21
N LEU A 390 -4.70 19.64 7.28
CA LEU A 390 -4.44 18.55 6.33
C LEU A 390 -5.53 18.40 5.27
N GLN A 391 -6.50 19.32 5.23
CA GLN A 391 -7.62 19.29 4.27
C GLN A 391 -8.29 17.91 4.24
N ILE A 392 -8.59 17.35 5.43
CA ILE A 392 -9.20 16.04 5.55
C ILE A 392 -10.65 16.12 5.06
N LYS A 393 -11.00 15.31 4.06
CA LYS A 393 -12.36 15.26 3.52
C LYS A 393 -13.21 14.33 4.38
N ILE A 394 -14.12 14.91 5.17
CA ILE A 394 -15.02 14.22 6.09
C ILE A 394 -16.46 14.61 5.83
N GLY A 395 -17.42 13.81 6.33
CA GLY A 395 -18.81 14.22 6.49
C GLY A 395 -18.97 15.06 7.76
N ALA A 396 -19.02 14.40 8.91
CA ALA A 396 -19.02 15.04 10.23
C ALA A 396 -17.85 14.55 11.09
N PRO A 397 -17.33 15.35 12.05
CA PRO A 397 -16.28 14.91 12.97
C PRO A 397 -16.66 13.69 13.82
N ASP A 398 -17.96 13.51 14.08
CA ASP A 398 -18.52 12.40 14.85
C ASP A 398 -18.67 11.11 14.02
N ASP A 399 -18.47 11.15 12.71
CA ASP A 399 -18.49 9.95 11.87
C ASP A 399 -17.35 9.01 12.26
N ALA A 400 -17.61 7.68 12.20
CA ALA A 400 -16.56 6.70 12.45
C ALA A 400 -15.44 6.82 11.42
N VAL A 401 -14.17 6.75 11.87
CA VAL A 401 -13.01 6.92 10.96
C VAL A 401 -12.93 5.84 9.88
N LEU A 402 -13.54 4.68 10.11
CA LEU A 402 -13.63 3.59 9.11
C LEU A 402 -14.40 4.00 7.83
N THR A 403 -15.23 5.05 7.88
CA THR A 403 -15.99 5.54 6.72
C THR A 403 -15.13 6.32 5.73
N LEU A 404 -13.94 6.74 6.15
CA LEU A 404 -13.01 7.51 5.33
C LEU A 404 -12.26 6.63 4.33
N SER A 405 -11.91 7.24 3.19
CA SER A 405 -10.94 6.63 2.25
C SER A 405 -9.57 6.44 2.91
N GLY A 406 -8.76 5.51 2.38
CA GLY A 406 -7.42 5.22 2.91
C GLY A 406 -6.53 6.46 3.02
N GLY A 407 -6.55 7.35 2.03
CA GLY A 407 -5.80 8.60 2.06
C GLY A 407 -6.27 9.56 3.18
N ASN A 408 -7.60 9.70 3.39
CA ASN A 408 -8.11 10.52 4.49
C ASN A 408 -7.85 9.86 5.86
N GLN A 409 -7.90 8.54 5.98
CA GLN A 409 -7.48 7.83 7.20
C GLN A 409 -6.01 8.13 7.53
N GLN A 410 -5.10 8.11 6.52
CA GLN A 410 -3.70 8.45 6.72
C GLN A 410 -3.51 9.89 7.18
N LYS A 411 -4.29 10.82 6.60
CA LYS A 411 -4.30 12.22 7.05
C LYS A 411 -4.75 12.37 8.51
N VAL A 412 -5.72 11.56 8.97
CA VAL A 412 -6.14 11.54 10.39
C VAL A 412 -4.98 11.06 11.28
N VAL A 413 -4.25 10.01 10.90
CA VAL A 413 -3.07 9.54 11.66
C VAL A 413 -2.00 10.63 11.75
N LEU A 414 -1.70 11.31 10.64
CA LEU A 414 -0.74 12.42 10.61
C LEU A 414 -1.21 13.60 11.48
N ALA A 415 -2.47 14.05 11.29
CA ALA A 415 -3.04 15.16 12.04
C ALA A 415 -3.00 14.90 13.55
N LYS A 416 -3.38 13.69 13.99
CA LYS A 416 -3.30 13.25 15.38
C LYS A 416 -1.93 13.53 16.00
N TRP A 417 -0.86 13.17 15.33
CA TRP A 417 0.50 13.37 15.83
C TRP A 417 0.97 14.81 15.68
N LEU A 418 0.61 15.51 14.59
CA LEU A 418 0.98 16.90 14.39
C LEU A 418 0.30 17.86 15.40
N MET A 419 -0.86 17.46 15.96
CA MET A 419 -1.52 18.20 17.04
C MET A 419 -0.72 18.17 18.36
N THR A 420 0.26 17.28 18.51
CA THR A 420 1.20 17.27 19.65
C THR A 420 2.40 18.19 19.46
N GLU A 421 2.49 18.91 18.34
CA GLU A 421 3.58 19.83 17.97
C GLU A 421 4.98 19.19 18.11
N PRO A 422 5.23 18.04 17.45
CA PRO A 422 6.47 17.31 17.62
C PRO A 422 7.66 18.04 17.01
N ARG A 423 8.83 17.92 17.66
CA ARG A 423 10.13 18.37 17.12
C ARG A 423 10.78 17.30 16.24
N ILE A 424 10.50 16.03 16.53
CA ILE A 424 11.04 14.87 15.83
C ILE A 424 9.86 14.03 15.35
N ILE A 425 9.83 13.74 14.06
CA ILE A 425 8.75 12.98 13.44
C ILE A 425 9.35 11.71 12.84
N LEU A 426 8.92 10.58 13.37
CA LEU A 426 9.29 9.25 12.89
C LEU A 426 8.20 8.76 11.95
N LEU A 427 8.55 8.48 10.70
CA LEU A 427 7.62 8.04 9.65
C LEU A 427 7.99 6.61 9.23
N ASN A 428 7.12 5.65 9.53
CA ASN A 428 7.32 4.24 9.22
C ASN A 428 6.46 3.85 8.02
N ASP A 429 7.01 3.93 6.82
CA ASP A 429 6.38 3.63 5.53
C ASP A 429 4.96 4.26 5.39
N PRO A 430 4.80 5.57 5.64
CA PRO A 430 3.50 6.24 5.76
C PRO A 430 2.74 6.30 4.44
N THR A 431 3.39 5.99 3.33
CA THR A 431 2.86 6.04 1.97
C THR A 431 2.27 4.73 1.51
N ARG A 432 2.40 3.67 2.32
CA ARG A 432 1.93 2.33 1.99
C ARG A 432 0.41 2.28 1.86
N GLY A 433 -0.07 1.82 0.70
CA GLY A 433 -1.50 1.65 0.44
C GLY A 433 -2.30 2.95 0.34
N ILE A 434 -1.66 4.06 -0.03
CA ILE A 434 -2.31 5.31 -0.41
C ILE A 434 -2.05 5.63 -1.89
N ASP A 435 -2.92 6.44 -2.46
CA ASP A 435 -2.84 6.83 -3.88
C ASP A 435 -1.73 7.87 -4.15
N VAL A 436 -1.33 7.97 -5.41
CA VAL A 436 -0.24 8.86 -5.85
C VAL A 436 -0.50 10.32 -5.49
N GLY A 437 -1.75 10.79 -5.59
CA GLY A 437 -2.10 12.17 -5.23
C GLY A 437 -1.90 12.44 -3.74
N THR A 438 -2.36 11.51 -2.89
CA THR A 438 -2.17 11.60 -1.43
C THR A 438 -0.68 11.46 -1.06
N LYS A 439 0.11 10.62 -1.77
CA LYS A 439 1.57 10.55 -1.60
C LYS A 439 2.22 11.91 -1.83
N GLN A 440 1.89 12.60 -2.91
CA GLN A 440 2.45 13.91 -3.23
C GLN A 440 2.09 14.97 -2.17
N GLU A 441 0.85 14.94 -1.66
CA GLU A 441 0.44 15.83 -0.56
C GLU A 441 1.29 15.56 0.70
N LEU A 442 1.56 14.28 1.00
CA LEU A 442 2.42 13.90 2.12
C LEU A 442 3.87 14.34 1.93
N TYR A 443 4.44 14.22 0.73
CA TYR A 443 5.82 14.67 0.47
C TYR A 443 5.96 16.19 0.65
N ARG A 444 4.98 16.97 0.19
CA ARG A 444 4.95 18.43 0.44
C ARG A 444 4.84 18.74 1.92
N LEU A 445 3.94 18.05 2.64
CA LEU A 445 3.78 18.22 4.07
C LEU A 445 5.07 17.88 4.83
N MET A 446 5.76 16.80 4.48
CA MET A 446 7.06 16.45 5.09
C MET A 446 8.07 17.56 4.90
N ARG A 447 8.18 18.12 3.69
CA ARG A 447 9.10 19.23 3.41
C ARG A 447 8.69 20.52 4.14
N GLU A 448 7.41 20.87 4.16
CA GLU A 448 6.89 22.00 4.93
C GLU A 448 7.20 21.89 6.43
N LEU A 449 7.02 20.69 7.02
CA LEU A 449 7.34 20.47 8.43
C LEU A 449 8.85 20.58 8.69
N ALA A 450 9.67 20.04 7.79
CA ALA A 450 11.12 20.18 7.86
C ALA A 450 11.52 21.66 7.73
N ASP A 451 10.93 22.43 6.80
CA ASP A 451 11.19 23.86 6.64
C ASP A 451 10.78 24.69 7.87
N GLN A 452 9.81 24.21 8.64
CA GLN A 452 9.42 24.76 9.95
C GLN A 452 10.37 24.34 11.10
N GLY A 453 11.39 23.52 10.81
CA GLY A 453 12.41 23.12 11.78
C GLY A 453 12.23 21.74 12.40
N ALA A 454 11.24 20.97 11.98
CA ALA A 454 11.10 19.58 12.43
C ALA A 454 12.24 18.70 11.88
N ALA A 455 12.78 17.80 12.71
CA ALA A 455 13.67 16.72 12.30
C ALA A 455 12.84 15.50 11.91
N ILE A 456 13.03 14.98 10.70
CA ILE A 456 12.22 13.85 10.18
C ILE A 456 13.12 12.66 9.92
N LEU A 457 12.75 11.51 10.49
CA LEU A 457 13.35 10.22 10.18
C LEU A 457 12.32 9.39 9.41
N PHE A 458 12.60 9.13 8.13
CA PHE A 458 11.67 8.56 7.18
C PHE A 458 12.13 7.21 6.67
N TYR A 459 11.40 6.14 7.00
CA TYR A 459 11.55 4.83 6.40
C TYR A 459 10.53 4.66 5.27
N SER A 460 10.97 4.21 4.12
CA SER A 460 10.14 3.76 3.01
C SER A 460 10.74 2.51 2.36
N THR A 461 9.87 1.61 1.91
CA THR A 461 10.24 0.46 1.07
C THR A 461 10.40 0.86 -0.40
N ASP A 462 10.01 2.08 -0.78
CA ASP A 462 10.10 2.66 -2.11
C ASP A 462 11.35 3.55 -2.21
N TYR A 463 12.35 3.12 -2.98
CA TYR A 463 13.61 3.86 -3.11
C TYR A 463 13.43 5.21 -3.81
N ASP A 464 12.47 5.35 -4.73
CA ASP A 464 12.19 6.63 -5.37
C ASP A 464 11.71 7.67 -4.36
N GLU A 465 10.95 7.25 -3.34
CA GLU A 465 10.54 8.13 -2.24
C GLU A 465 11.74 8.58 -1.40
N LEU A 466 12.66 7.68 -1.09
CA LEU A 466 13.88 8.02 -0.36
C LEU A 466 14.74 8.99 -1.16
N ILE A 467 14.96 8.70 -2.46
CA ILE A 467 15.72 9.56 -3.36
C ILE A 467 15.04 10.93 -3.51
N GLY A 468 13.72 10.95 -3.68
CA GLY A 468 12.98 12.19 -3.95
C GLY A 468 12.78 13.09 -2.75
N CYS A 469 12.50 12.53 -1.56
CA CYS A 469 12.11 13.30 -0.37
C CYS A 469 13.24 13.61 0.60
N CYS A 470 14.26 12.70 0.72
CA CYS A 470 15.26 12.79 1.78
C CYS A 470 16.45 13.68 1.38
N ASP A 471 17.00 14.40 2.34
CA ASP A 471 18.23 15.17 2.16
C ASP A 471 19.45 14.24 2.09
N ARG A 472 19.45 13.17 2.90
CA ARG A 472 20.37 12.02 2.85
C ARG A 472 19.67 10.75 3.30
N VAL A 473 20.27 9.59 3.01
CA VAL A 473 19.75 8.26 3.36
C VAL A 473 20.80 7.45 4.08
N ALA A 474 20.47 6.98 5.29
CA ALA A 474 21.27 6.03 6.04
C ALA A 474 20.85 4.60 5.65
N ILE A 475 21.77 3.84 5.07
CA ILE A 475 21.50 2.46 4.63
C ILE A 475 21.78 1.51 5.79
N MET A 476 20.76 0.70 6.12
CA MET A 476 20.83 -0.31 7.15
C MET A 476 21.04 -1.70 6.57
N TYR A 477 21.97 -2.44 7.15
CA TYR A 477 22.23 -3.84 6.88
C TYR A 477 22.56 -4.57 8.19
N ASP A 478 21.87 -5.68 8.44
CA ASP A 478 22.04 -6.53 9.64
C ASP A 478 22.04 -5.70 10.95
N GLY A 479 21.09 -4.78 11.08
CA GLY A 479 20.94 -3.95 12.27
C GLY A 479 21.95 -2.83 12.44
N ARG A 480 22.79 -2.54 11.46
CA ARG A 480 23.82 -1.48 11.47
C ARG A 480 23.58 -0.47 10.37
N ILE A 481 23.98 0.77 10.57
CA ILE A 481 24.14 1.74 9.49
C ILE A 481 25.50 1.44 8.83
N VAL A 482 25.48 1.05 7.55
CA VAL A 482 26.69 0.66 6.80
C VAL A 482 27.16 1.80 5.90
N ARG A 483 26.28 2.68 5.46
CA ARG A 483 26.62 3.82 4.60
C ARG A 483 25.57 4.93 4.74
N GLU A 484 26.00 6.17 4.57
CA GLU A 484 25.14 7.33 4.38
C GLU A 484 25.33 7.86 2.96
N LEU A 485 24.24 8.08 2.23
CA LEU A 485 24.22 8.54 0.85
C LEU A 485 23.58 9.94 0.78
N GLU A 486 24.25 10.88 0.13
CA GLU A 486 23.75 12.24 -0.06
C GLU A 486 24.11 12.80 -1.45
N GLY A 487 23.45 13.87 -1.85
CA GLY A 487 23.73 14.57 -3.12
C GLY A 487 23.69 13.64 -4.32
N ALA A 488 24.77 13.60 -5.13
CA ALA A 488 24.87 12.76 -6.34
C ALA A 488 25.01 11.26 -6.04
N GLU A 489 25.47 10.90 -4.82
CA GLU A 489 25.56 9.50 -4.41
C GLU A 489 24.19 8.89 -4.06
N LEU A 490 23.19 9.72 -3.77
CA LEU A 490 21.84 9.28 -3.47
C LEU A 490 21.08 8.91 -4.76
N ASN A 491 21.30 7.70 -5.22
CA ASN A 491 20.65 7.10 -6.38
C ASN A 491 20.31 5.63 -6.13
N GLU A 492 19.42 5.07 -6.95
CA GLU A 492 18.90 3.70 -6.78
C GLU A 492 20.02 2.65 -6.78
N THR A 493 20.98 2.76 -7.69
CA THR A 493 22.10 1.81 -7.82
C THR A 493 22.93 1.75 -6.53
N ASN A 494 23.26 2.89 -5.94
CA ASN A 494 24.03 2.96 -4.71
C ASN A 494 23.22 2.47 -3.50
N ILE A 495 21.93 2.77 -3.45
CA ILE A 495 21.03 2.25 -2.40
C ILE A 495 21.01 0.72 -2.45
N ILE A 496 20.80 0.12 -3.63
CA ILE A 496 20.76 -1.34 -3.80
C ILE A 496 22.10 -1.97 -3.45
N ALA A 497 23.21 -1.46 -3.99
CA ALA A 497 24.56 -1.98 -3.74
C ALA A 497 24.90 -1.98 -2.24
N SER A 498 24.65 -0.86 -1.56
CA SER A 498 24.86 -0.74 -0.11
C SER A 498 23.90 -1.61 0.71
N SER A 499 22.65 -1.77 0.26
CA SER A 499 21.65 -2.63 0.91
C SER A 499 22.00 -4.12 0.85
N LEU A 500 22.79 -4.52 -0.14
CA LEU A 500 23.33 -5.88 -0.30
C LEU A 500 24.72 -6.03 0.31
N ASN A 501 25.29 -4.96 0.85
CA ASN A 501 26.64 -4.88 1.43
C ASN A 501 27.76 -5.34 0.45
N ILE A 502 27.57 -5.08 -0.85
CA ILE A 502 28.49 -5.54 -1.90
C ILE A 502 29.81 -4.76 -1.85
N ASP A 503 29.75 -3.47 -1.50
CA ASP A 503 30.94 -2.60 -1.47
C ASP A 503 31.95 -3.00 -0.39
N SER A 504 31.47 -3.42 0.81
CA SER A 504 32.37 -3.88 1.88
C SER A 504 32.96 -5.25 1.60
N ALA A 505 32.30 -6.11 0.84
CA ALA A 505 32.87 -7.39 0.41
C ALA A 505 33.96 -7.21 -0.64
N ALA A 506 33.86 -6.18 -1.50
CA ALA A 506 34.87 -5.83 -2.48
C ALA A 506 36.13 -5.17 -1.85
N GLU A 507 35.95 -4.38 -0.78
CA GLU A 507 37.07 -3.82 0.01
C GLU A 507 37.78 -4.89 0.85
N ALA A 508 37.01 -5.79 1.51
CA ALA A 508 37.60 -6.90 2.28
C ALA A 508 38.32 -7.93 1.41
N ALA A 509 37.96 -8.06 0.12
CA ALA A 509 38.67 -8.91 -0.84
C ALA A 509 39.94 -8.25 -1.44
N ARG A 510 40.16 -6.95 -1.22
CA ARG A 510 41.33 -6.17 -1.66
C ARG A 510 42.34 -5.89 -0.53
N ALA A 511 41.96 -6.14 0.73
CA ALA A 511 42.81 -6.05 1.91
C ALA A 511 43.33 -7.44 2.32
#